data_fb1c68c627212603e3a8fd21526ba9e6
#
_entry.id   fb1c68c627212603e3a8fd21526ba9e6
#
_cell.length_a   1.000
_cell.length_b   1.000
_cell.length_c   1.000
_cell.angle_alpha   90.00
_cell.angle_beta   90.00
_cell.angle_gamma   90.00
#
_symmetry.space_group_name_H-M   'P 1'
#
loop_
_entity.id
_entity.type
_entity.pdbx_description
1 polymer ?
#
loop_
_entity_poly.entity_id
_entity_poly.type
_entity_poly.pdbx_seq_one_letter_code
_entity_poly.pdbx_strand_id
1 'polypeptide(L)'
;MADPLLPPRKIADSRSEMTELVLPNDANTLGNLLGGRLMHFIDLVGAIAAYRHARTHVVTASMDHIDFIAPVHVGDLLILKSSLNRAFRTSMEVGVKVWVEHTIDGTLRHVASAYLTFVAVDQQGGRVRVAPLELETDEDQRRYHDAGRRREQSELERERKRSTRAEFLAAAGHEHTRT
;
A
#
# COMPACT_ATOMS: atom_id res chain seq x y z
N MET A 1 29.64 -15.18 0.79
CA MET A 1 29.60 -14.50 -0.51
C MET A 1 28.77 -13.25 -0.39
N ALA A 2 29.30 -12.09 -0.73
CA ALA A 2 28.50 -10.87 -0.78
C ALA A 2 27.46 -11.06 -1.90
N ASP A 3 26.19 -10.92 -1.53
CA ASP A 3 25.06 -11.04 -2.44
C ASP A 3 25.12 -9.88 -3.45
N PRO A 4 25.18 -10.13 -4.77
CA PRO A 4 25.32 -9.07 -5.75
C PRO A 4 24.14 -8.10 -5.62
N LEU A 5 24.45 -6.80 -5.54
CA LEU A 5 23.44 -5.74 -5.55
C LEU A 5 22.67 -5.82 -6.88
N LEU A 6 21.36 -5.96 -6.80
CA LEU A 6 20.50 -5.86 -7.98
C LEU A 6 20.66 -4.46 -8.62
N PRO A 7 20.70 -4.36 -9.96
CA PRO A 7 20.78 -3.06 -10.60
C PRO A 7 19.55 -2.20 -10.25
N PRO A 8 19.72 -0.88 -10.08
CA PRO A 8 18.61 0.03 -9.86
C PRO A 8 17.57 -0.06 -10.99
N ARG A 9 16.30 0.22 -10.64
CA ARG A 9 15.17 0.27 -11.59
C ARG A 9 14.45 1.59 -11.48
N LYS A 10 13.98 2.10 -12.60
CA LYS A 10 13.23 3.35 -12.68
C LYS A 10 11.85 3.22 -12.02
N ILE A 11 11.43 4.28 -11.34
CA ILE A 11 10.08 4.35 -10.78
C ILE A 11 9.03 4.24 -11.90
N ALA A 12 9.32 4.83 -13.06
CA ALA A 12 8.45 4.78 -14.24
C ALA A 12 8.05 3.35 -14.63
N ASP A 13 8.95 2.37 -14.49
CA ASP A 13 8.71 0.97 -14.84
C ASP A 13 7.69 0.29 -13.92
N SER A 14 7.45 0.84 -12.73
CA SER A 14 6.47 0.33 -11.77
C SER A 14 5.09 0.95 -11.95
N ARG A 15 4.97 2.09 -12.64
CA ARG A 15 3.69 2.82 -12.77
C ARG A 15 2.61 1.93 -13.34
N SER A 16 1.46 1.95 -12.67
CA SER A 16 0.30 1.15 -13.07
C SER A 16 -0.95 1.99 -12.93
N GLU A 17 -1.87 1.78 -13.86
CA GLU A 17 -3.18 2.42 -13.87
C GLU A 17 -4.25 1.35 -14.07
N MET A 18 -5.37 1.52 -13.38
CA MET A 18 -6.55 0.69 -13.50
C MET A 18 -7.77 1.59 -13.50
N THR A 19 -8.74 1.28 -14.35
CA THR A 19 -10.02 1.98 -14.40
C THR A 19 -11.13 0.97 -14.19
N GLU A 20 -12.05 1.26 -13.27
CA GLU A 20 -13.17 0.40 -12.90
C GLU A 20 -14.47 1.20 -12.90
N LEU A 21 -15.53 0.63 -13.47
CA LEU A 21 -16.89 1.18 -13.36
C LEU A 21 -17.50 0.71 -12.03
N VAL A 22 -18.03 1.64 -11.26
CA VAL A 22 -18.70 1.30 -9.97
C VAL A 22 -20.08 0.73 -10.27
N LEU A 23 -20.24 -0.55 -9.98
CA LEU A 23 -21.47 -1.30 -10.22
C LEU A 23 -22.36 -1.32 -8.96
N PRO A 24 -23.68 -1.56 -9.12
CA PRO A 24 -24.59 -1.68 -7.96
C PRO A 24 -24.16 -2.70 -6.91
N ASN A 25 -23.53 -3.80 -7.31
CA ASN A 25 -23.02 -4.84 -6.40
C ASN A 25 -21.80 -4.39 -5.57
N ASP A 26 -21.17 -3.28 -5.94
CA ASP A 26 -20.02 -2.70 -5.22
C ASP A 26 -20.47 -1.64 -4.21
N ALA A 27 -21.78 -1.32 -4.17
CA ALA A 27 -22.31 -0.22 -3.39
C ALA A 27 -23.03 -0.66 -2.11
N ASN A 28 -23.08 0.25 -1.14
CA ASN A 28 -23.90 0.13 0.06
C ASN A 28 -25.35 0.58 -0.22
N THR A 29 -26.20 0.50 0.79
CA THR A 29 -27.63 0.87 0.70
C THR A 29 -27.89 2.35 0.38
N LEU A 30 -26.86 3.22 0.50
CA LEU A 30 -26.90 4.63 0.12
C LEU A 30 -26.43 4.87 -1.32
N GLY A 31 -26.11 3.83 -2.09
CA GLY A 31 -25.59 3.94 -3.46
C GLY A 31 -24.11 4.36 -3.54
N ASN A 32 -23.39 4.36 -2.42
CA ASN A 32 -21.97 4.68 -2.39
C ASN A 32 -21.11 3.41 -2.42
N LEU A 33 -19.97 3.46 -3.12
CA LEU A 33 -18.98 2.39 -3.15
C LEU A 33 -18.60 1.95 -1.72
N LEU A 34 -18.61 0.66 -1.48
CA LEU A 34 -18.14 0.07 -0.22
C LEU A 34 -16.64 0.34 -0.01
N GLY A 35 -16.26 0.83 1.17
CA GLY A 35 -14.85 1.05 1.52
C GLY A 35 -13.98 -0.19 1.35
N GLY A 36 -14.49 -1.37 1.72
CA GLY A 36 -13.80 -2.65 1.51
C GLY A 36 -13.58 -2.98 0.04
N ARG A 37 -14.52 -2.60 -0.84
CA ARG A 37 -14.36 -2.78 -2.29
C ARG A 37 -13.30 -1.85 -2.86
N LEU A 38 -13.27 -0.59 -2.41
CA LEU A 38 -12.23 0.36 -2.78
C LEU A 38 -10.85 -0.10 -2.28
N MET A 39 -10.74 -0.61 -1.05
CA MET A 39 -9.49 -1.20 -0.54
C MET A 39 -9.01 -2.37 -1.39
N HIS A 40 -9.91 -3.23 -1.88
CA HIS A 40 -9.56 -4.32 -2.79
C HIS A 40 -8.95 -3.81 -4.09
N PHE A 41 -9.52 -2.79 -4.72
CA PHE A 41 -8.96 -2.19 -5.95
C PHE A 41 -7.62 -1.51 -5.70
N ILE A 42 -7.46 -0.84 -4.56
CA ILE A 42 -6.20 -0.22 -4.13
C ILE A 42 -5.10 -1.27 -3.94
N ASP A 43 -5.43 -2.39 -3.28
CA ASP A 43 -4.49 -3.51 -3.09
C ASP A 43 -4.08 -4.11 -4.45
N LEU A 44 -5.03 -4.35 -5.32
CA LEU A 44 -4.79 -4.94 -6.64
C LEU A 44 -3.86 -4.08 -7.50
N VAL A 45 -4.15 -2.78 -7.65
CA VAL A 45 -3.30 -1.88 -8.46
C VAL A 45 -1.94 -1.66 -7.81
N GLY A 46 -1.88 -1.65 -6.48
CA GLY A 46 -0.63 -1.59 -5.72
C GLY A 46 0.24 -2.82 -5.91
N ALA A 47 -0.36 -4.01 -5.88
CA ALA A 47 0.32 -5.28 -6.14
C ALA A 47 0.89 -5.32 -7.57
N ILE A 48 0.17 -4.82 -8.57
CA ILE A 48 0.68 -4.75 -9.96
C ILE A 48 1.95 -3.91 -10.02
N ALA A 49 1.99 -2.74 -9.38
CA ALA A 49 3.19 -1.91 -9.32
C ALA A 49 4.35 -2.62 -8.61
N ALA A 50 4.06 -3.29 -7.50
CA ALA A 50 5.04 -4.08 -6.76
C ALA A 50 5.60 -5.25 -7.59
N TYR A 51 4.75 -5.99 -8.30
CA TYR A 51 5.18 -7.06 -9.22
C TYR A 51 6.08 -6.55 -10.35
N ARG A 52 5.70 -5.42 -10.97
CA ARG A 52 6.49 -4.82 -12.05
C ARG A 52 7.89 -4.48 -11.60
N HIS A 53 8.06 -3.99 -10.37
CA HIS A 53 9.37 -3.65 -9.83
C HIS A 53 10.12 -4.89 -9.29
N ALA A 54 9.49 -5.71 -8.46
CA ALA A 54 10.16 -6.83 -7.80
C ALA A 54 10.56 -7.96 -8.77
N ARG A 55 9.77 -8.19 -9.83
CA ARG A 55 9.92 -9.31 -10.79
C ARG A 55 9.94 -10.68 -10.11
N THR A 56 9.26 -10.79 -8.97
CA THR A 56 9.03 -12.00 -8.19
C THR A 56 7.67 -11.90 -7.50
N HIS A 57 7.27 -12.93 -6.75
CA HIS A 57 6.03 -12.87 -5.99
C HIS A 57 6.09 -11.78 -4.93
N VAL A 58 4.95 -11.13 -4.69
CA VAL A 58 4.80 -10.14 -3.64
C VAL A 58 3.58 -10.45 -2.79
N VAL A 59 3.66 -10.11 -1.51
CA VAL A 59 2.54 -10.23 -0.57
C VAL A 59 2.31 -8.88 0.11
N THR A 60 1.05 -8.51 0.29
CA THR A 60 0.66 -7.31 1.02
C THR A 60 0.94 -7.54 2.51
N ALA A 61 1.82 -6.72 3.08
CA ALA A 61 2.19 -6.82 4.49
C ALA A 61 1.41 -5.84 5.37
N SER A 62 1.11 -4.65 4.86
CA SER A 62 0.29 -3.65 5.54
C SER A 62 -0.27 -2.65 4.54
N MET A 63 -1.40 -2.07 4.93
CA MET A 63 -1.97 -0.88 4.35
C MET A 63 -1.96 0.15 5.49
N ASP A 64 -0.97 1.04 5.46
CA ASP A 64 -0.64 1.84 6.64
C ASP A 64 -1.53 3.07 6.80
N HIS A 65 -2.07 3.58 5.69
CA HIS A 65 -2.92 4.75 5.70
C HIS A 65 -3.83 4.76 4.47
N ILE A 66 -5.12 5.03 4.69
CA ILE A 66 -6.09 5.31 3.64
C ILE A 66 -6.91 6.51 4.07
N ASP A 67 -6.90 7.55 3.25
CA ASP A 67 -7.79 8.70 3.38
C ASP A 67 -8.93 8.57 2.38
N PHE A 68 -10.17 8.49 2.89
CA PHE A 68 -11.38 8.64 2.08
C PHE A 68 -11.81 10.11 2.12
N ILE A 69 -11.61 10.82 1.00
CA ILE A 69 -11.79 12.27 0.92
C ILE A 69 -13.23 12.61 0.52
N ALA A 70 -13.84 11.76 -0.31
CA ALA A 70 -15.18 11.98 -0.81
C ALA A 70 -15.87 10.67 -1.19
N PRO A 71 -17.23 10.62 -1.16
CA PRO A 71 -17.98 9.45 -1.57
C PRO A 71 -17.84 9.20 -3.08
N VAL A 72 -17.99 7.94 -3.46
CA VAL A 72 -17.99 7.46 -4.85
C VAL A 72 -19.33 6.78 -5.10
N HIS A 73 -19.99 7.08 -6.21
CA HIS A 73 -21.34 6.61 -6.48
C HIS A 73 -21.37 5.52 -7.55
N VAL A 74 -22.45 4.75 -7.55
CA VAL A 74 -22.76 3.83 -8.65
C VAL A 74 -22.82 4.60 -9.97
N GLY A 75 -22.13 4.10 -11.00
CA GLY A 75 -22.02 4.72 -12.31
C GLY A 75 -20.80 5.63 -12.50
N ASP A 76 -20.07 5.96 -11.42
CA ASP A 76 -18.80 6.68 -11.54
C ASP A 76 -17.69 5.75 -12.08
N LEU A 77 -16.70 6.33 -12.78
CA LEU A 77 -15.47 5.65 -13.16
C LEU A 77 -14.38 5.90 -12.12
N LEU A 78 -13.89 4.84 -11.50
CA LEU A 78 -12.71 4.87 -10.65
C LEU A 78 -11.44 4.80 -11.48
N ILE A 79 -10.55 5.76 -11.33
CA ILE A 79 -9.21 5.77 -11.93
C ILE A 79 -8.19 5.65 -10.80
N LEU A 80 -7.50 4.51 -10.74
CA LEU A 80 -6.48 4.23 -9.73
C LEU A 80 -5.10 4.26 -10.36
N LYS A 81 -4.19 5.06 -9.79
CA LYS A 81 -2.80 5.15 -10.25
C LYS A 81 -1.85 4.78 -9.12
N SER A 82 -0.91 3.89 -9.40
CA SER A 82 0.07 3.41 -8.44
C SER A 82 1.49 3.50 -8.96
N SER A 83 2.44 3.68 -8.04
CA SER A 83 3.88 3.61 -8.31
C SER A 83 4.63 3.33 -7.02
N LEU A 84 5.87 2.81 -7.13
CA LEU A 84 6.74 2.70 -5.97
C LEU A 84 7.15 4.08 -5.47
N ASN A 85 7.14 4.24 -4.14
CA ASN A 85 7.73 5.38 -3.45
C ASN A 85 9.13 5.06 -2.95
N ARG A 86 9.35 3.84 -2.39
CA ARG A 86 10.64 3.40 -1.87
C ARG A 86 10.78 1.88 -1.89
N ALA A 87 11.95 1.41 -2.31
CA ALA A 87 12.39 0.05 -2.12
C ALA A 87 13.28 -0.04 -0.87
N PHE A 88 13.00 -1.04 -0.02
CA PHE A 88 13.81 -1.45 1.12
C PHE A 88 14.54 -2.77 0.77
N ARG A 89 15.16 -3.41 1.75
CA ARG A 89 15.93 -4.64 1.48
C ARG A 89 15.12 -5.77 0.86
N THR A 90 13.93 -6.07 1.42
CA THR A 90 13.04 -7.17 0.99
C THR A 90 11.58 -6.73 0.88
N SER A 91 11.31 -5.45 0.98
CA SER A 91 9.98 -4.87 0.90
C SER A 91 10.00 -3.56 0.14
N MET A 92 8.83 -3.07 -0.20
CA MET A 92 8.67 -1.80 -0.91
C MET A 92 7.40 -1.10 -0.48
N GLU A 93 7.43 0.23 -0.45
CA GLU A 93 6.23 1.02 -0.29
C GLU A 93 5.71 1.44 -1.66
N VAL A 94 4.42 1.21 -1.88
CA VAL A 94 3.67 1.64 -3.05
C VAL A 94 2.67 2.71 -2.62
N GLY A 95 2.66 3.84 -3.33
CA GLY A 95 1.63 4.84 -3.22
C GLY A 95 0.53 4.61 -4.26
N VAL A 96 -0.71 4.75 -3.83
CA VAL A 96 -1.90 4.68 -4.71
C VAL A 96 -2.69 5.97 -4.55
N LYS A 97 -3.08 6.57 -5.68
CA LYS A 97 -4.03 7.67 -5.72
C LYS A 97 -5.25 7.25 -6.52
N VAL A 98 -6.42 7.64 -6.03
CA VAL A 98 -7.70 7.29 -6.64
C VAL A 98 -8.46 8.56 -7.00
N TRP A 99 -8.87 8.62 -8.25
CA TRP A 99 -9.78 9.64 -8.77
C TRP A 99 -11.10 9.01 -9.19
N VAL A 100 -12.10 9.83 -9.19
CA VAL A 100 -13.40 9.53 -9.80
C VAL A 100 -13.59 10.45 -10.99
N GLU A 101 -13.97 9.88 -12.11
CA GLU A 101 -14.49 10.59 -13.27
C GLU A 101 -16.00 10.39 -13.31
N HIS A 102 -16.74 11.50 -13.29
CA HIS A 102 -18.19 11.47 -13.45
C HIS A 102 -18.52 11.26 -14.92
N THR A 103 -19.25 10.18 -15.24
CA THR A 103 -19.46 9.69 -16.61
C THR A 103 -20.25 10.64 -17.52
N ILE A 104 -21.01 11.58 -16.97
CA ILE A 104 -21.87 12.49 -17.74
C ILE A 104 -21.13 13.75 -18.17
N ASP A 105 -20.34 14.37 -17.29
CA ASP A 105 -19.68 15.65 -17.51
C ASP A 105 -18.15 15.57 -17.58
N GLY A 106 -17.58 14.37 -17.35
CA GLY A 106 -16.13 14.15 -17.35
C GLY A 106 -15.37 14.81 -16.19
N THR A 107 -16.07 15.27 -15.15
CA THR A 107 -15.44 15.92 -13.99
C THR A 107 -14.54 14.92 -13.26
N LEU A 108 -13.27 15.27 -13.07
CA LEU A 108 -12.30 14.43 -12.37
C LEU A 108 -12.09 14.95 -10.95
N ARG A 109 -12.27 14.08 -9.95
CA ARG A 109 -12.14 14.40 -8.53
C ARG A 109 -11.25 13.40 -7.81
N HIS A 110 -10.28 13.86 -7.03
CA HIS A 110 -9.48 13.02 -6.15
C HIS A 110 -10.32 12.58 -4.94
N VAL A 111 -10.41 11.26 -4.70
CA VAL A 111 -11.29 10.67 -3.67
C VAL A 111 -10.57 9.84 -2.62
N ALA A 112 -9.38 9.33 -2.92
CA ALA A 112 -8.60 8.59 -1.92
C ALA A 112 -7.10 8.60 -2.24
N SER A 113 -6.31 8.46 -1.17
CA SER A 113 -4.88 8.14 -1.26
C SER A 113 -4.57 7.03 -0.27
N ALA A 114 -3.64 6.13 -0.64
CA ALA A 114 -3.20 5.04 0.23
C ALA A 114 -1.71 4.75 0.06
N TYR A 115 -1.12 4.22 1.14
CA TYR A 115 0.25 3.70 1.16
C TYR A 115 0.23 2.25 1.63
N LEU A 116 0.80 1.36 0.81
CA LEU A 116 0.85 -0.07 1.07
C LEU A 116 2.29 -0.53 1.13
N THR A 117 2.57 -1.45 2.03
CA THR A 117 3.86 -2.15 2.08
C THR A 117 3.71 -3.55 1.50
N PHE A 118 4.48 -3.84 0.47
CA PHE A 118 4.60 -5.19 -0.12
C PHE A 118 5.94 -5.81 0.25
N VAL A 119 5.95 -7.12 0.50
CA VAL A 119 7.15 -7.92 0.74
C VAL A 119 7.38 -8.83 -0.45
N ALA A 120 8.61 -8.81 -1.00
CA ALA A 120 9.01 -9.71 -2.06
C ALA A 120 9.36 -11.10 -1.49
N VAL A 121 8.80 -12.15 -2.09
CA VAL A 121 8.98 -13.53 -1.66
C VAL A 121 9.29 -14.45 -2.86
N ASP A 122 9.98 -15.53 -2.60
CA ASP A 122 10.17 -16.63 -3.56
C ASP A 122 8.96 -17.58 -3.56
N GLN A 123 9.04 -18.64 -4.36
CA GLN A 123 7.98 -19.67 -4.45
C GLN A 123 7.75 -20.43 -3.15
N GLN A 124 8.72 -20.47 -2.25
CA GLN A 124 8.66 -21.11 -0.94
C GLN A 124 8.22 -20.16 0.17
N GLY A 125 7.95 -18.88 -0.16
CA GLY A 125 7.57 -17.84 0.81
C GLY A 125 8.75 -17.20 1.53
N GLY A 126 9.99 -17.51 1.15
CA GLY A 126 11.20 -16.89 1.65
C GLY A 126 11.32 -15.44 1.16
N ARG A 127 11.76 -14.52 2.03
CA ARG A 127 11.95 -13.10 1.64
C ARG A 127 13.15 -12.96 0.73
N VAL A 128 12.96 -12.29 -0.42
CA VAL A 128 14.01 -12.01 -1.39
C VAL A 128 14.31 -10.52 -1.49
N ARG A 129 15.51 -10.18 -1.96
CA ARG A 129 15.92 -8.79 -2.14
C ARG A 129 15.14 -8.11 -3.25
N VAL A 130 14.91 -6.81 -3.06
CA VAL A 130 14.28 -5.91 -4.03
C VAL A 130 15.36 -5.00 -4.61
N ALA A 131 15.31 -4.75 -5.92
CA ALA A 131 16.19 -3.80 -6.58
C ALA A 131 15.98 -2.38 -6.01
N PRO A 132 17.04 -1.59 -5.81
CA PRO A 132 16.90 -0.19 -5.42
C PRO A 132 16.18 0.61 -6.52
N LEU A 133 15.63 1.79 -6.14
CA LEU A 133 15.03 2.72 -7.08
C LEU A 133 16.09 3.66 -7.68
N GLU A 134 15.96 3.94 -8.97
CA GLU A 134 16.58 5.07 -9.63
C GLU A 134 15.63 6.27 -9.53
N LEU A 135 16.08 7.34 -8.86
CA LEU A 135 15.32 8.56 -8.64
C LEU A 135 15.68 9.58 -9.72
N GLU A 136 14.73 9.93 -10.57
CA GLU A 136 14.97 10.80 -11.72
C GLU A 136 14.49 12.24 -11.52
N THR A 137 13.52 12.46 -10.61
CA THR A 137 12.87 13.76 -10.38
C THR A 137 12.89 14.19 -8.92
N ASP A 138 12.71 15.48 -8.66
CA ASP A 138 12.56 16.02 -7.30
C ASP A 138 11.33 15.41 -6.60
N GLU A 139 10.26 15.13 -7.35
CA GLU A 139 9.07 14.45 -6.83
C GLU A 139 9.39 13.02 -6.39
N ASP A 140 10.21 12.29 -7.13
CA ASP A 140 10.67 10.94 -6.76
C ASP A 140 11.48 10.99 -5.46
N GLN A 141 12.39 11.96 -5.35
CA GLN A 141 13.19 12.17 -4.14
C GLN A 141 12.31 12.49 -2.93
N ARG A 142 11.36 13.41 -3.09
CA ARG A 142 10.41 13.77 -2.03
C ARG A 142 9.62 12.55 -1.55
N ARG A 143 9.02 11.78 -2.48
CA ARG A 143 8.26 10.56 -2.17
C ARG A 143 9.12 9.50 -1.48
N TYR A 144 10.35 9.35 -1.92
CA TYR A 144 11.31 8.41 -1.34
C TYR A 144 11.64 8.75 0.11
N HIS A 145 11.88 10.03 0.42
CA HIS A 145 12.13 10.50 1.78
C HIS A 145 10.89 10.38 2.66
N ASP A 146 9.71 10.75 2.15
CA ASP A 146 8.45 10.64 2.88
C ASP A 146 8.12 9.18 3.23
N ALA A 147 8.36 8.24 2.32
CA ALA A 147 8.21 6.81 2.57
C ALA A 147 9.15 6.30 3.66
N GLY A 148 10.38 6.83 3.73
CA GLY A 148 11.31 6.53 4.81
C GLY A 148 10.78 6.96 6.17
N ARG A 149 10.28 8.19 6.29
CA ARG A 149 9.69 8.71 7.53
C ARG A 149 8.45 7.92 7.97
N ARG A 150 7.55 7.56 7.03
CA ARG A 150 6.39 6.69 7.36
C ARG A 150 6.83 5.34 7.89
N ARG A 151 7.87 4.75 7.31
CA ARG A 151 8.42 3.46 7.76
C ARG A 151 8.93 3.54 9.19
N GLU A 152 9.71 4.56 9.53
CA GLU A 152 10.25 4.79 10.88
C GLU A 152 9.11 4.96 11.90
N GLN A 153 8.10 5.76 11.58
CA GLN A 153 6.91 5.92 12.43
C GLN A 153 6.16 4.61 12.65
N SER A 154 5.94 3.84 11.59
CA SER A 154 5.25 2.55 11.66
C SER A 154 6.04 1.53 12.52
N GLU A 155 7.37 1.53 12.45
CA GLU A 155 8.22 0.68 13.28
C GLU A 155 8.14 1.06 14.77
N LEU A 156 8.21 2.34 15.09
CA LEU A 156 8.05 2.84 16.46
C LEU A 156 6.68 2.48 17.05
N GLU A 157 5.62 2.64 16.28
CA GLU A 157 4.27 2.25 16.71
C GLU A 157 4.13 0.74 16.96
N ARG A 158 4.74 -0.08 16.11
CA ARG A 158 4.76 -1.55 16.28
C ARG A 158 5.51 -1.95 17.55
N GLU A 159 6.63 -1.30 17.85
CA GLU A 159 7.38 -1.53 19.08
C GLU A 159 6.56 -1.15 20.31
N ARG A 160 5.94 0.02 20.32
CA ARG A 160 5.03 0.44 21.41
C ARG A 160 3.90 -0.56 21.64
N LYS A 161 3.21 -1.00 20.57
CA LYS A 161 2.12 -1.99 20.67
C LYS A 161 2.62 -3.33 21.20
N ARG A 162 3.85 -3.77 20.85
CA ARG A 162 4.45 -5.00 21.37
C ARG A 162 4.76 -4.88 22.88
N SER A 163 5.33 -3.75 23.30
CA SER A 163 5.64 -3.48 24.72
C SER A 163 4.36 -3.49 25.56
N THR A 164 3.34 -2.72 25.17
CA THR A 164 2.06 -2.68 25.88
C THR A 164 1.39 -4.05 25.95
N ARG A 165 1.45 -4.84 24.86
CA ARG A 165 0.89 -6.21 24.84
C ARG A 165 1.65 -7.14 25.80
N ALA A 166 2.99 -7.05 25.86
CA ALA A 166 3.81 -7.84 26.75
C ALA A 166 3.52 -7.50 28.23
N GLU A 167 3.38 -6.22 28.56
CA GLU A 167 3.00 -5.74 29.89
C GLU A 167 1.61 -6.25 30.31
N PHE A 168 0.63 -6.18 29.40
CA PHE A 168 -0.72 -6.70 29.65
C PHE A 168 -0.73 -8.21 29.92
N LEU A 169 0.01 -8.99 29.12
CA LEU A 169 0.11 -10.44 29.32
C LEU A 169 0.85 -10.80 30.61
N ALA A 170 1.88 -10.03 31.00
CA ALA A 170 2.59 -10.22 32.25
C ALA A 170 1.67 -9.94 33.45
N ALA A 171 0.87 -8.88 33.40
CA ALA A 171 -0.10 -8.55 34.45
C ALA A 171 -1.19 -9.62 34.60
N ALA A 172 -1.77 -10.09 33.46
CA ALA A 172 -2.80 -11.13 33.47
C ALA A 172 -2.30 -12.49 33.97
N GLY A 173 -1.00 -12.82 33.71
CA GLY A 173 -0.38 -14.06 34.23
C GLY A 173 -0.19 -14.09 35.75
N HIS A 174 -0.11 -12.92 36.41
CA HIS A 174 0.05 -12.83 37.87
C HIS A 174 -1.29 -13.00 38.64
N GLU A 175 -2.43 -12.78 37.99
CA GLU A 175 -3.76 -12.97 38.60
C GLU A 175 -4.17 -14.45 38.70
N HIS A 176 -3.71 -15.31 37.78
CA HIS A 176 -4.03 -16.75 37.79
C HIS A 176 -3.20 -17.60 38.76
N THR A 177 -2.16 -17.03 39.38
CA THR A 177 -1.28 -17.76 40.32
C THR A 177 -1.65 -17.50 41.80
N ARG A 178 -2.73 -16.77 42.08
CA ARG A 178 -3.18 -16.40 43.42
C ARG A 178 -4.50 -17.05 43.90
N THR A 179 -4.93 -18.12 43.23
CA THR A 179 -6.10 -18.92 43.70
C THR A 179 -5.70 -20.30 44.13
#